data_3158cf0257d052c4c7b2d28c234a889f
#
_entry.id   3158cf0257d052c4c7b2d28c234a889f
#
_cell.length_a   1.000
_cell.length_b   1.000
_cell.length_c   1.000
_cell.angle_alpha   90.00
_cell.angle_beta   90.00
_cell.angle_gamma   90.00
#
_symmetry.space_group_name_H-M   'P 1'
#
loop_
_entity.id
_entity.type
_entity.pdbx_description
1 polymer ?
#
loop_
_entity_poly.entity_id
_entity_poly.type
_entity_poly.pdbx_seq_one_letter_code
_entity_poly.pdbx_strand_id
1 'polypeptide(L)'
;MTIKTHKTMKHLTLFLALGAVVLSSCQNEDNEIVNESTTPVSFTINGQEAITRSLTTPKENSYATAFVANDQIGIYATGAATATNACYTVASDGAGLTGSTVTINKTGNAQFFAYAPYKAEATAEAVAHSVAISQQDAEAYNASNFLTAKVADITAENPNVAFAFNPRLSLVRVEMTGDKGVTTSDVKINAKGAISWNPTTDEITTTGNAAAITFYKQETTAEHAVFTAFVPSQTIAGGTQVLVMTVGDKTYAFKPANDITLTAGSVNKINVKIAGTSTPEITTENIKFSGISVNDWTVNDIVVNDGEIEEVVPAPIELISAADGTFTAETALNIVTGFQGCVVGWNTLNVKDGENNLATIGYDETEDAMKVDIAAGGAWYKKALVYRTPDNAGSLGKYKLTFKVKSTNAKDIMVRVMRGQTKDILTETVNFCTGENSFGGQPLTAKSTDAYESKVVNIDLSKITNATTAATAADLATGITISFSTKTVTDAETYYIKDVKLVEVKE
;
A
#
# COMPACT_ATOMS: atom_id res chain seq x y z
N MET A 1 -0.21 -20.44 -58.50
CA MET A 1 -0.50 -19.09 -59.07
C MET A 1 0.17 -18.13 -58.13
N THR A 2 1.47 -17.98 -58.21
CA THR A 2 2.27 -17.03 -59.00
C THR A 2 1.79 -15.61 -58.85
N ILE A 3 2.56 -14.76 -58.23
CA ILE A 3 3.39 -13.66 -58.76
C ILE A 3 3.84 -12.87 -57.47
N LYS A 4 5.14 -12.83 -57.09
CA LYS A 4 6.29 -12.01 -57.52
C LYS A 4 5.88 -10.52 -57.63
N THR A 5 6.58 -9.54 -57.13
CA THR A 5 8.00 -9.15 -57.26
C THR A 5 8.27 -7.89 -56.43
N HIS A 6 9.41 -7.73 -55.98
CA HIS A 6 10.62 -6.92 -56.21
C HIS A 6 10.64 -5.57 -55.50
N LYS A 7 11.63 -5.36 -54.59
CA LYS A 7 13.00 -4.86 -54.80
C LYS A 7 13.08 -3.34 -55.13
N THR A 8 13.68 -2.53 -54.30
CA THR A 8 14.91 -1.82 -54.70
C THR A 8 15.57 -1.08 -53.54
N MET A 9 16.81 -1.39 -53.40
CA MET A 9 17.87 -0.72 -52.66
C MET A 9 18.53 0.29 -53.62
N LYS A 10 18.85 1.51 -53.23
CA LYS A 10 19.91 2.37 -53.87
C LYS A 10 20.40 3.39 -52.87
N HIS A 11 21.64 3.22 -52.44
CA HIS A 11 22.90 3.92 -52.74
C HIS A 11 22.95 5.38 -52.22
N LEU A 12 23.71 5.62 -51.17
CA LEU A 12 25.13 5.99 -51.13
C LEU A 12 25.53 7.08 -52.12
N THR A 13 25.80 8.29 -51.65
CA THR A 13 26.76 9.20 -52.26
C THR A 13 27.45 10.05 -51.20
N LEU A 14 28.70 9.80 -51.05
CA LEU A 14 29.74 10.55 -50.37
C LEU A 14 30.11 11.76 -51.25
N PHE A 15 30.10 12.96 -50.71
CA PHE A 15 30.77 14.11 -51.31
C PHE A 15 31.79 14.72 -50.34
N LEU A 16 33.03 14.42 -50.66
CA LEU A 16 34.24 15.08 -50.17
C LEU A 16 34.44 16.30 -51.05
N ALA A 17 34.45 17.53 -50.47
CA ALA A 17 34.93 18.72 -51.15
C ALA A 17 35.97 19.37 -50.26
N LEU A 18 37.20 19.25 -50.72
CA LEU A 18 38.39 19.96 -50.30
C LEU A 18 38.38 21.32 -50.96
N GLY A 19 38.56 22.40 -50.21
CA GLY A 19 38.61 23.75 -50.78
C GLY A 19 39.30 24.75 -49.85
N ALA A 20 40.57 24.82 -50.03
CA ALA A 20 41.52 25.93 -50.06
C ALA A 20 41.39 27.08 -49.05
N VAL A 21 42.45 27.21 -48.32
CA VAL A 21 42.98 28.27 -47.51
C VAL A 21 43.00 29.61 -48.26
N VAL A 22 42.45 30.66 -47.65
CA VAL A 22 42.87 32.05 -47.92
C VAL A 22 43.28 32.65 -46.58
N LEU A 23 44.55 32.80 -46.41
CA LEU A 23 45.17 33.62 -45.36
C LEU A 23 44.90 35.09 -45.73
N SER A 24 44.10 35.79 -44.97
CA SER A 24 44.19 37.25 -44.87
C SER A 24 44.43 37.59 -43.41
N SER A 25 45.67 37.97 -43.21
CA SER A 25 46.16 38.64 -42.00
C SER A 25 45.40 39.96 -41.83
N CYS A 26 44.65 40.07 -40.73
CA CYS A 26 44.45 41.37 -40.06
C CYS A 26 44.67 41.08 -38.58
N GLN A 27 45.78 41.57 -38.11
CA GLN A 27 45.99 41.75 -36.68
C GLN A 27 44.98 42.77 -36.19
N ASN A 28 44.11 42.32 -35.30
CA ASN A 28 43.61 43.11 -34.18
C ASN A 28 43.87 42.26 -32.94
N GLU A 29 44.86 42.66 -32.21
CA GLU A 29 45.08 42.26 -30.84
C GLU A 29 44.02 42.93 -29.97
N ASP A 30 42.80 42.38 -29.98
CA ASP A 30 41.94 42.45 -28.82
C ASP A 30 42.09 41.10 -28.11
N ASN A 31 43.06 41.03 -27.23
CA ASN A 31 43.07 40.11 -26.13
C ASN A 31 41.82 40.43 -25.30
N GLU A 32 40.67 39.92 -25.70
CA GLU A 32 39.65 39.60 -24.73
C GLU A 32 40.30 38.55 -23.80
N ILE A 33 40.86 39.06 -22.70
CA ILE A 33 41.07 38.27 -21.51
C ILE A 33 39.66 37.77 -21.17
N VAL A 34 39.31 36.56 -21.62
CA VAL A 34 38.21 35.83 -21.08
C VAL A 34 38.58 35.60 -19.62
N ASN A 35 38.22 36.60 -18.82
CA ASN A 35 38.39 36.53 -17.38
C ASN A 35 37.36 35.48 -16.90
N GLU A 36 37.75 34.19 -17.02
CA GLU A 36 36.95 33.13 -16.46
C GLU A 36 36.76 33.43 -14.97
N SER A 37 35.64 34.06 -14.67
CA SER A 37 35.30 34.49 -13.33
C SER A 37 34.91 33.29 -12.42
N THR A 38 34.86 32.10 -12.99
CA THR A 38 34.40 30.89 -12.32
C THR A 38 35.34 29.69 -12.56
N THR A 39 35.33 28.74 -11.65
CA THR A 39 36.04 27.44 -11.73
C THR A 39 35.05 26.30 -11.64
N PRO A 40 35.14 25.27 -12.49
CA PRO A 40 34.31 24.07 -12.35
C PRO A 40 34.56 23.36 -11.01
N VAL A 41 33.50 22.86 -10.40
CA VAL A 41 33.53 22.08 -9.15
C VAL A 41 33.44 20.58 -9.46
N SER A 42 34.32 19.81 -8.84
CA SER A 42 34.25 18.34 -8.89
C SER A 42 33.61 17.78 -7.64
N PHE A 43 32.78 16.73 -7.82
CA PHE A 43 32.05 16.07 -6.73
C PHE A 43 32.43 14.61 -6.64
N THR A 44 32.65 14.14 -5.41
CA THR A 44 32.90 12.74 -5.09
C THR A 44 32.20 12.34 -3.80
N ILE A 45 32.05 11.03 -3.60
CA ILE A 45 31.59 10.46 -2.34
C ILE A 45 32.82 9.98 -1.57
N ASN A 46 32.96 10.42 -0.32
CA ASN A 46 34.13 10.14 0.50
C ASN A 46 34.08 8.68 1.01
N GLY A 47 35.20 7.97 0.86
CA GLY A 47 35.44 6.67 1.52
C GLY A 47 34.72 5.46 0.94
N GLN A 48 34.26 5.52 -0.33
CA GLN A 48 33.63 4.33 -0.95
C GLN A 48 34.61 3.46 -1.72
N GLU A 49 34.51 2.14 -1.46
CA GLU A 49 34.99 1.10 -2.38
C GLU A 49 33.82 0.68 -3.29
N ALA A 50 34.10 0.33 -4.55
CA ALA A 50 33.09 -0.08 -5.52
C ALA A 50 32.29 -1.29 -5.01
N ILE A 51 30.99 -1.11 -4.75
CA ILE A 51 30.04 -2.17 -4.40
C ILE A 51 28.93 -2.22 -5.44
N THR A 52 28.37 -3.39 -5.67
CA THR A 52 27.47 -3.65 -6.80
C THR A 52 26.00 -3.27 -6.59
N ARG A 53 25.58 -2.70 -5.46
CA ARG A 53 24.23 -2.14 -5.20
C ARG A 53 24.22 -1.27 -3.95
N SER A 54 23.40 -0.21 -3.94
CA SER A 54 23.08 0.54 -2.73
C SER A 54 22.31 -0.37 -1.77
N LEU A 55 23.05 -0.99 -0.89
CA LEU A 55 22.53 -1.98 0.05
C LEU A 55 22.90 -1.54 1.46
N THR A 56 21.89 -1.35 2.30
CA THR A 56 22.09 -1.39 3.74
C THR A 56 22.19 -2.86 4.15
N THR A 57 23.41 -3.39 4.18
CA THR A 57 23.66 -4.78 4.50
C THR A 57 24.02 -4.94 5.98
N PRO A 58 23.46 -5.95 6.67
CA PRO A 58 23.92 -6.30 7.99
C PRO A 58 25.34 -6.86 7.92
N LYS A 59 26.22 -6.35 8.78
CA LYS A 59 27.47 -6.98 9.17
C LYS A 59 27.33 -7.41 10.63
N GLU A 60 28.16 -8.32 11.09
CA GLU A 60 28.18 -8.74 12.49
C GLU A 60 28.24 -7.50 13.42
N ASN A 61 27.12 -7.16 14.03
CA ASN A 61 26.91 -5.95 14.85
C ASN A 61 27.03 -4.58 14.15
N SER A 62 26.87 -4.51 12.82
CA SER A 62 26.91 -3.24 12.08
C SER A 62 26.01 -3.27 10.83
N TYR A 63 25.69 -2.07 10.32
CA TYR A 63 25.07 -1.89 9.03
C TYR A 63 25.91 -0.91 8.20
N ALA A 64 26.10 -1.22 6.95
CA ALA A 64 26.80 -0.33 6.02
C ALA A 64 25.84 0.09 4.92
N THR A 65 25.83 1.37 4.61
CA THR A 65 25.15 1.91 3.42
C THR A 65 26.20 2.30 2.40
N ALA A 66 26.06 1.84 1.18
CA ALA A 66 26.97 2.19 0.10
C ALA A 66 26.15 2.60 -1.14
N PHE A 67 26.65 3.57 -1.89
CA PHE A 67 26.11 3.96 -3.19
C PHE A 67 26.58 3.01 -4.28
N VAL A 68 25.78 2.90 -5.33
CA VAL A 68 26.12 2.11 -6.50
C VAL A 68 26.04 2.94 -7.78
N ALA A 69 26.65 2.43 -8.82
CA ALA A 69 26.54 3.00 -10.15
C ALA A 69 25.08 3.27 -10.52
N ASN A 70 24.81 4.46 -11.03
CA ASN A 70 23.50 4.98 -11.42
C ASN A 70 22.57 5.44 -10.27
N ASP A 71 22.98 5.36 -9.01
CA ASP A 71 22.26 6.08 -7.95
C ASP A 71 22.26 7.57 -8.25
N GLN A 72 21.15 8.23 -7.95
CA GLN A 72 20.99 9.66 -8.18
C GLN A 72 21.02 10.46 -6.89
N ILE A 73 21.74 11.57 -6.92
CA ILE A 73 21.98 12.47 -5.79
C ILE A 73 21.57 13.88 -6.21
N GLY A 74 20.81 14.56 -5.35
CA GLY A 74 20.48 15.97 -5.51
C GLY A 74 21.52 16.86 -4.83
N ILE A 75 21.98 17.91 -5.49
CA ILE A 75 22.98 18.85 -4.96
C ILE A 75 22.40 20.27 -4.97
N TYR A 76 22.57 20.96 -3.83
CA TYR A 76 22.33 22.39 -3.66
C TYR A 76 23.65 23.09 -3.35
N ALA A 77 23.77 24.36 -3.74
CA ALA A 77 24.91 25.20 -3.40
C ALA A 77 24.43 26.59 -3.01
N THR A 78 25.17 27.20 -2.08
CA THR A 78 24.97 28.58 -1.64
C THR A 78 26.30 29.30 -1.55
N GLY A 79 26.27 30.65 -1.51
CA GLY A 79 27.48 31.49 -1.45
C GLY A 79 28.10 31.74 -2.82
N ALA A 80 29.39 31.47 -2.99
CA ALA A 80 30.14 31.73 -4.24
C ALA A 80 29.75 30.73 -5.38
N ALA A 81 28.99 29.71 -5.13
CA ALA A 81 28.43 28.80 -6.13
C ALA A 81 26.91 28.78 -6.05
N THR A 82 26.25 28.41 -7.16
CA THR A 82 24.80 28.24 -7.20
C THR A 82 24.46 26.89 -7.83
N ALA A 83 23.72 26.08 -7.10
CA ALA A 83 23.10 24.88 -7.61
C ALA A 83 21.77 24.71 -6.90
N THR A 84 20.69 24.44 -7.66
CA THR A 84 19.34 24.19 -7.13
C THR A 84 18.90 22.85 -7.61
N ASN A 85 18.89 21.88 -6.71
CA ASN A 85 18.50 20.50 -6.97
C ASN A 85 19.19 19.90 -8.22
N ALA A 86 20.48 20.16 -8.38
CA ALA A 86 21.24 19.61 -9.51
C ALA A 86 21.36 18.08 -9.36
N CYS A 87 20.89 17.34 -10.37
CA CYS A 87 20.93 15.88 -10.38
C CYS A 87 22.30 15.38 -10.79
N TYR A 88 22.91 14.55 -9.95
CA TYR A 88 24.16 13.85 -10.21
C TYR A 88 23.96 12.35 -10.12
N THR A 89 24.65 11.62 -10.99
CA THR A 89 24.62 10.17 -11.04
C THR A 89 25.95 9.62 -10.53
N VAL A 90 25.89 8.62 -9.69
CA VAL A 90 27.06 7.89 -9.18
C VAL A 90 27.71 7.11 -10.31
N ALA A 91 29.01 7.31 -10.50
CA ALA A 91 29.79 6.63 -11.52
C ALA A 91 30.01 5.15 -11.21
N SER A 92 30.58 4.41 -12.17
CA SER A 92 30.81 2.97 -12.05
C SER A 92 31.83 2.57 -10.96
N ASP A 93 32.65 3.52 -10.52
CA ASP A 93 33.56 3.34 -9.39
C ASP A 93 32.89 3.46 -8.02
N GLY A 94 31.62 3.84 -7.99
CA GLY A 94 30.86 4.07 -6.78
C GLY A 94 31.19 5.37 -6.03
N ALA A 95 32.17 6.14 -6.48
CA ALA A 95 32.67 7.32 -5.78
C ALA A 95 32.56 8.62 -6.60
N GLY A 96 32.82 8.59 -7.89
CA GLY A 96 32.68 9.74 -8.78
C GLY A 96 31.23 10.12 -9.00
N LEU A 97 30.95 11.43 -9.13
CA LEU A 97 29.63 11.97 -9.45
C LEU A 97 29.67 12.69 -10.80
N THR A 98 28.75 12.31 -11.70
CA THR A 98 28.62 12.90 -13.03
C THR A 98 27.26 13.59 -13.16
N GLY A 99 27.26 14.83 -13.69
CA GLY A 99 26.03 15.62 -13.81
C GLY A 99 26.32 16.96 -14.52
N SER A 100 25.42 17.93 -14.37
CA SER A 100 25.57 19.26 -14.93
C SER A 100 26.76 19.98 -14.28
N THR A 101 27.52 20.76 -15.06
CA THR A 101 28.61 21.50 -14.53
C THR A 101 28.13 22.56 -13.54
N VAL A 102 28.60 22.51 -12.32
CA VAL A 102 28.48 23.56 -11.32
C VAL A 102 29.80 24.30 -11.23
N THR A 103 29.75 25.61 -11.18
CA THR A 103 30.96 26.47 -11.10
C THR A 103 30.94 27.28 -9.81
N ILE A 104 32.14 27.62 -9.32
CA ILE A 104 32.35 28.52 -8.18
C ILE A 104 33.03 29.79 -8.63
N ASN A 105 32.60 30.93 -8.13
CA ASN A 105 33.23 32.23 -8.37
C ASN A 105 34.66 32.26 -7.80
N LYS A 106 35.59 32.97 -8.47
CA LYS A 106 36.99 33.09 -8.03
C LYS A 106 37.14 33.75 -6.65
N THR A 107 36.13 34.46 -6.20
CA THR A 107 36.12 35.13 -4.89
C THR A 107 34.95 34.58 -4.04
N GLY A 108 35.22 34.38 -2.75
CA GLY A 108 34.26 33.92 -1.77
C GLY A 108 34.28 32.42 -1.59
N ASN A 109 33.51 31.97 -0.61
CA ASN A 109 33.33 30.56 -0.26
C ASN A 109 31.94 30.07 -0.66
N ALA A 110 31.87 28.81 -1.04
CA ALA A 110 30.61 28.11 -1.29
C ALA A 110 30.38 27.01 -0.24
N GLN A 111 29.13 26.74 -0.02
CA GLN A 111 28.66 25.61 0.76
C GLN A 111 27.80 24.71 -0.11
N PHE A 112 28.03 23.41 -0.04
CA PHE A 112 27.31 22.39 -0.80
C PHE A 112 26.55 21.47 0.14
N PHE A 113 25.32 21.14 -0.26
CA PHE A 113 24.45 20.21 0.39
C PHE A 113 24.06 19.12 -0.61
N ALA A 114 24.11 17.88 -0.20
CA ALA A 114 23.72 16.76 -1.05
C ALA A 114 22.70 15.86 -0.32
N TYR A 115 21.85 15.19 -1.08
CA TYR A 115 20.91 14.20 -0.54
C TYR A 115 20.65 13.06 -1.52
N ALA A 116 20.28 11.93 -0.98
CA ALA A 116 19.88 10.74 -1.72
C ALA A 116 18.70 10.05 -1.00
N PRO A 117 17.75 9.45 -1.75
CA PRO A 117 17.64 9.41 -3.21
C PRO A 117 17.14 10.73 -3.80
N TYR A 118 17.57 11.06 -5.01
CA TYR A 118 17.18 12.28 -5.74
C TYR A 118 15.67 12.37 -5.95
N LYS A 119 15.12 13.58 -5.87
CA LYS A 119 13.71 13.92 -6.13
C LYS A 119 13.66 15.12 -7.09
N ALA A 120 13.09 14.93 -8.27
CA ALA A 120 13.02 15.98 -9.29
C ALA A 120 12.23 17.21 -8.83
N GLU A 121 11.18 17.00 -8.03
CA GLU A 121 10.27 18.05 -7.54
C GLU A 121 10.81 18.80 -6.32
N ALA A 122 12.01 18.45 -5.81
CA ALA A 122 12.56 19.06 -4.62
C ALA A 122 12.96 20.52 -4.86
N THR A 123 12.71 21.38 -3.87
CA THR A 123 13.04 22.81 -3.88
C THR A 123 14.19 23.13 -2.94
N ALA A 124 14.68 24.38 -2.97
CA ALA A 124 15.71 24.84 -2.04
C ALA A 124 15.22 24.93 -0.59
N GLU A 125 13.91 24.96 -0.37
CA GLU A 125 13.27 25.06 0.95
C GLU A 125 12.83 23.72 1.51
N ALA A 126 12.55 22.75 0.60
CA ALA A 126 12.01 21.47 1.02
C ALA A 126 12.32 20.31 0.06
N VAL A 127 12.88 19.25 0.60
CA VAL A 127 12.97 17.93 -0.01
C VAL A 127 12.03 16.99 0.73
N ALA A 128 10.91 16.67 0.12
CA ALA A 128 9.98 15.70 0.67
C ALA A 128 10.45 14.27 0.38
N HIS A 129 10.47 13.44 1.41
CA HIS A 129 10.77 12.01 1.27
C HIS A 129 9.77 11.18 2.08
N SER A 130 9.36 10.05 1.54
CA SER A 130 8.49 9.08 2.23
C SER A 130 9.10 7.70 2.12
N VAL A 131 9.15 6.99 3.23
CA VAL A 131 9.49 5.57 3.22
C VAL A 131 8.35 4.77 2.58
N ALA A 132 8.67 3.67 1.95
CA ALA A 132 7.66 2.75 1.43
C ALA A 132 6.84 2.15 2.59
N ILE A 133 5.52 2.10 2.44
CA ILE A 133 4.63 1.42 3.41
C ILE A 133 4.92 -0.08 3.45
N SER A 134 5.25 -0.68 2.30
CA SER A 134 5.80 -2.03 2.25
C SER A 134 7.26 -1.96 1.88
N GLN A 135 8.13 -2.33 2.79
CA GLN A 135 9.57 -2.47 2.56
C GLN A 135 9.98 -3.93 2.40
N GLN A 136 9.06 -4.81 1.97
CA GLN A 136 9.30 -6.26 1.88
C GLN A 136 10.26 -6.66 0.77
N ASP A 137 10.37 -5.87 -0.30
CA ASP A 137 11.36 -6.06 -1.33
C ASP A 137 12.58 -5.15 -1.15
N ALA A 138 13.72 -5.57 -1.68
CA ALA A 138 14.99 -4.87 -1.50
C ALA A 138 15.00 -3.48 -2.15
N GLU A 139 14.27 -3.27 -3.24
CA GLU A 139 14.19 -1.99 -3.93
C GLU A 139 13.44 -0.96 -3.08
N ALA A 140 12.23 -1.29 -2.61
CA ALA A 140 11.42 -0.45 -1.74
C ALA A 140 12.12 -0.17 -0.40
N TYR A 141 12.80 -1.18 0.17
CA TYR A 141 13.60 -1.03 1.38
C TYR A 141 14.74 -0.01 1.17
N ASN A 142 15.57 -0.18 0.14
CA ASN A 142 16.70 0.70 -0.11
C ASN A 142 16.26 2.12 -0.51
N ALA A 143 15.19 2.25 -1.31
CA ALA A 143 14.62 3.54 -1.68
C ALA A 143 14.01 4.30 -0.48
N SER A 144 13.73 3.60 0.61
CA SER A 144 13.23 4.20 1.86
C SER A 144 14.33 4.88 2.68
N ASN A 145 15.61 4.54 2.48
CA ASN A 145 16.69 5.21 3.18
C ASN A 145 16.85 6.65 2.68
N PHE A 146 17.13 7.58 3.60
CA PHE A 146 17.36 8.98 3.27
C PHE A 146 18.66 9.45 3.88
N LEU A 147 19.55 9.93 3.03
CA LEU A 147 20.92 10.34 3.36
C LEU A 147 21.13 11.81 3.01
N THR A 148 21.89 12.54 3.83
CA THR A 148 22.33 13.90 3.52
C THR A 148 23.81 14.08 3.79
N ALA A 149 24.43 15.02 3.08
CA ALA A 149 25.80 15.46 3.30
C ALA A 149 25.91 16.97 3.17
N LYS A 150 26.86 17.55 3.89
CA LYS A 150 27.17 18.98 3.85
C LYS A 150 28.67 19.17 3.82
N VAL A 151 29.13 20.04 2.92
CA VAL A 151 30.56 20.48 2.83
C VAL A 151 30.56 21.98 2.72
N ALA A 152 31.34 22.64 3.59
CA ALA A 152 31.47 24.09 3.63
C ALA A 152 32.90 24.55 3.19
N ASP A 153 33.09 25.85 3.07
CA ASP A 153 34.36 26.51 2.85
C ASP A 153 35.10 26.09 1.57
N ILE A 154 34.34 25.71 0.53
CA ILE A 154 34.89 25.42 -0.79
C ILE A 154 35.19 26.71 -1.51
N THR A 155 36.39 26.78 -2.11
CA THR A 155 36.88 27.94 -2.86
C THR A 155 37.25 27.55 -4.29
N ALA A 156 37.40 28.53 -5.16
CA ALA A 156 37.86 28.30 -6.53
C ALA A 156 39.30 27.76 -6.62
N GLU A 157 40.12 27.94 -5.57
CA GLU A 157 41.48 27.37 -5.48
C GLU A 157 41.43 25.88 -5.11
N ASN A 158 40.38 25.46 -4.36
CA ASN A 158 40.16 24.06 -4.02
C ASN A 158 38.69 23.68 -4.31
N PRO A 159 38.32 23.47 -5.58
CA PRO A 159 36.94 23.23 -6.00
C PRO A 159 36.52 21.76 -5.88
N ASN A 160 37.16 20.97 -5.05
CA ASN A 160 36.88 19.56 -4.87
C ASN A 160 35.96 19.37 -3.66
N VAL A 161 34.80 18.81 -3.90
CA VAL A 161 33.78 18.50 -2.87
C VAL A 161 33.68 17.02 -2.68
N ALA A 162 34.07 16.54 -1.50
CA ALA A 162 33.95 15.13 -1.11
C ALA A 162 32.83 14.99 -0.07
N PHE A 163 31.69 14.41 -0.46
CA PHE A 163 30.54 14.26 0.41
C PHE A 163 30.68 13.05 1.34
N ALA A 164 30.53 13.25 2.64
CA ALA A 164 30.34 12.21 3.63
C ALA A 164 28.85 12.18 4.03
N PHE A 165 28.13 11.19 3.55
CA PHE A 165 26.70 11.09 3.78
C PHE A 165 26.38 10.55 5.18
N ASN A 166 25.32 11.10 5.78
CA ASN A 166 24.78 10.71 7.07
C ASN A 166 23.36 10.18 6.89
N PRO A 167 23.01 9.05 7.52
CA PRO A 167 21.62 8.59 7.61
C PRO A 167 20.77 9.58 8.39
N ARG A 168 19.59 9.88 7.88
CA ARG A 168 18.68 10.86 8.47
C ARG A 168 17.39 10.23 9.03
N LEU A 169 17.21 8.94 8.84
CA LEU A 169 16.11 8.17 9.41
C LEU A 169 16.61 7.31 10.57
N SER A 170 15.69 6.69 11.24
CA SER A 170 15.95 5.60 12.19
C SER A 170 15.85 4.27 11.46
N LEU A 171 16.72 3.32 11.76
CA LEU A 171 16.58 1.93 11.36
C LEU A 171 16.01 1.12 12.52
N VAL A 172 14.81 0.57 12.35
CA VAL A 172 14.22 -0.35 13.32
C VAL A 172 14.58 -1.77 12.91
N ARG A 173 15.17 -2.53 13.84
CA ARG A 173 15.50 -3.95 13.66
C ARG A 173 14.71 -4.79 14.64
N VAL A 174 13.96 -5.74 14.14
CA VAL A 174 13.27 -6.76 14.94
C VAL A 174 14.01 -8.08 14.76
N GLU A 175 14.48 -8.64 15.87
CA GLU A 175 15.16 -9.93 15.92
C GLU A 175 14.30 -10.93 16.68
N MET A 176 13.90 -11.98 16.00
CA MET A 176 12.99 -12.99 16.54
C MET A 176 13.75 -14.28 16.76
N THR A 177 13.61 -14.87 17.95
CA THR A 177 14.20 -16.17 18.31
C THR A 177 13.12 -17.10 18.85
N GLY A 178 13.24 -18.39 18.63
CA GLY A 178 12.26 -19.37 19.12
C GLY A 178 12.74 -20.81 19.08
N ASP A 179 12.20 -21.64 19.98
CA ASP A 179 12.60 -23.05 20.15
C ASP A 179 12.01 -23.97 19.07
N LYS A 180 11.02 -23.53 18.30
CA LYS A 180 10.28 -24.35 17.32
C LYS A 180 9.91 -23.57 16.08
N GLY A 181 10.89 -23.10 15.34
CA GLY A 181 10.66 -22.44 14.06
C GLY A 181 9.96 -21.08 14.21
N VAL A 182 10.66 -20.04 13.79
CA VAL A 182 10.11 -18.70 13.72
C VAL A 182 9.36 -18.59 12.40
N THR A 183 8.14 -19.14 12.33
CA THR A 183 7.25 -18.98 11.18
C THR A 183 6.54 -17.63 11.27
N THR A 184 7.31 -16.55 11.08
CA THR A 184 6.75 -15.20 11.02
C THR A 184 6.62 -14.79 9.58
N SER A 185 5.40 -14.42 9.16
CA SER A 185 5.15 -13.94 7.80
C SER A 185 5.40 -12.45 7.68
N ASP A 186 4.88 -11.67 8.60
CA ASP A 186 4.90 -10.20 8.55
C ASP A 186 5.24 -9.58 9.92
N VAL A 187 6.08 -8.54 9.84
CA VAL A 187 6.32 -7.62 10.95
C VAL A 187 6.02 -6.21 10.46
N LYS A 188 5.27 -5.43 11.23
CA LYS A 188 4.88 -4.06 10.92
C LYS A 188 5.12 -3.14 12.11
N ILE A 189 5.49 -1.90 11.83
CA ILE A 189 5.54 -0.83 12.83
C ILE A 189 4.53 0.25 12.49
N ASN A 190 3.76 0.70 13.47
CA ASN A 190 2.84 1.83 13.32
C ASN A 190 3.60 3.13 13.59
N ALA A 191 3.94 3.85 12.53
CA ALA A 191 4.76 5.05 12.61
C ALA A 191 4.44 6.02 11.47
N LYS A 192 4.81 7.30 11.63
CA LYS A 192 4.80 8.25 10.51
C LYS A 192 5.90 7.86 9.54
N GLY A 193 5.61 7.90 8.24
CA GLY A 193 6.50 7.44 7.19
C GLY A 193 7.08 8.55 6.30
N ALA A 194 6.85 9.83 6.60
CA ALA A 194 7.28 10.93 5.75
C ALA A 194 8.10 11.97 6.51
N ILE A 195 9.02 12.62 5.77
CA ILE A 195 9.83 13.75 6.24
C ILE A 195 9.81 14.88 5.21
N SER A 196 10.17 16.07 5.70
CA SER A 196 10.60 17.20 4.89
C SER A 196 11.97 17.67 5.40
N TRP A 197 12.97 17.68 4.54
CA TRP A 197 14.30 18.19 4.82
C TRP A 197 14.48 19.56 4.16
N ASN A 198 15.01 20.52 4.91
CA ASN A 198 15.39 21.83 4.38
C ASN A 198 16.90 21.85 4.08
N PRO A 199 17.33 21.92 2.81
CA PRO A 199 18.74 21.91 2.44
C PRO A 199 19.53 23.08 3.05
N THR A 200 18.91 24.24 3.21
CA THR A 200 19.60 25.45 3.67
C THR A 200 19.87 25.44 5.17
N THR A 201 18.89 24.99 5.97
CA THR A 201 19.01 24.93 7.44
C THR A 201 19.50 23.58 7.94
N ASP A 202 19.49 22.56 7.10
CA ASP A 202 19.73 21.13 7.43
C ASP A 202 18.73 20.55 8.44
N GLU A 203 17.57 21.16 8.58
CA GLU A 203 16.50 20.69 9.48
C GLU A 203 15.63 19.63 8.83
N ILE A 204 15.25 18.63 9.61
CA ILE A 204 14.28 17.58 9.21
C ILE A 204 13.06 17.66 10.09
N THR A 205 11.91 17.66 9.45
CA THR A 205 10.61 17.57 10.12
C THR A 205 9.91 16.28 9.70
N THR A 206 9.50 15.46 10.68
CA THR A 206 8.65 14.28 10.43
C THR A 206 7.20 14.71 10.21
N THR A 207 6.62 14.26 9.10
CA THR A 207 5.30 14.70 8.61
C THR A 207 4.35 13.51 8.40
N GLY A 208 3.10 13.83 8.09
CA GLY A 208 2.06 12.83 7.79
C GLY A 208 1.47 12.14 9.02
N ASN A 209 0.60 11.18 8.76
CA ASN A 209 -0.04 10.36 9.79
C ASN A 209 0.71 9.04 9.99
N ALA A 210 0.55 8.44 11.16
CA ALA A 210 1.05 7.10 11.40
C ALA A 210 0.31 6.07 10.53
N ALA A 211 1.07 5.12 9.98
CA ALA A 211 0.57 4.01 9.19
C ALA A 211 1.39 2.74 9.53
N ALA A 212 0.85 1.58 9.19
CA ALA A 212 1.55 0.32 9.35
C ALA A 212 2.60 0.16 8.25
N ILE A 213 3.88 0.26 8.60
CA ILE A 213 5.03 0.07 7.71
C ILE A 213 5.51 -1.37 7.85
N THR A 214 5.49 -2.13 6.75
CA THR A 214 5.92 -3.53 6.72
C THR A 214 7.42 -3.63 6.53
N PHE A 215 8.07 -4.48 7.32
CA PHE A 215 9.52 -4.65 7.37
C PHE A 215 10.07 -5.47 6.18
N TYR A 216 11.32 -5.20 5.84
CA TYR A 216 12.15 -6.07 5.01
C TYR A 216 12.64 -7.26 5.84
N LYS A 217 12.48 -8.46 5.30
CA LYS A 217 12.97 -9.69 5.91
C LYS A 217 14.39 -9.98 5.46
N GLN A 218 15.37 -9.79 6.34
CA GLN A 218 16.78 -9.96 6.01
C GLN A 218 17.27 -11.40 6.11
N GLU A 219 16.85 -12.10 7.16
CA GLU A 219 17.32 -13.46 7.46
C GLU A 219 16.19 -14.28 8.04
N THR A 220 16.17 -15.56 7.74
CA THR A 220 15.27 -16.54 8.36
C THR A 220 15.91 -17.89 8.39
N THR A 221 16.01 -18.45 9.59
CA THR A 221 16.30 -19.87 9.87
C THR A 221 15.10 -20.47 10.62
N ALA A 222 15.19 -21.75 10.96
CA ALA A 222 14.13 -22.40 11.75
C ALA A 222 13.94 -21.78 13.15
N GLU A 223 14.97 -21.14 13.72
CA GLU A 223 15.00 -20.67 15.10
C GLU A 223 15.22 -19.15 15.22
N HIS A 224 15.50 -18.48 14.11
CA HIS A 224 15.87 -17.06 14.08
C HIS A 224 15.37 -16.36 12.83
N ALA A 225 14.85 -15.13 12.99
CA ALA A 225 14.50 -14.25 11.87
C ALA A 225 14.84 -12.80 12.20
N VAL A 226 15.32 -12.06 11.20
CA VAL A 226 15.68 -10.65 11.31
C VAL A 226 14.87 -9.85 10.31
N PHE A 227 14.22 -8.81 10.80
CA PHE A 227 13.45 -7.86 10.03
C PHE A 227 13.94 -6.44 10.27
N THR A 228 14.00 -5.63 9.21
CA THR A 228 14.42 -4.23 9.31
C THR A 228 13.49 -3.30 8.55
N ALA A 229 13.34 -2.06 9.03
CA ALA A 229 12.62 -1.01 8.32
C ALA A 229 13.23 0.36 8.59
N PHE A 230 13.27 1.21 7.57
CA PHE A 230 13.55 2.62 7.74
C PHE A 230 12.29 3.36 8.18
N VAL A 231 12.43 4.17 9.21
CA VAL A 231 11.32 4.93 9.81
C VAL A 231 11.82 6.33 10.17
N PRO A 232 11.10 7.42 9.90
CA PRO A 232 11.45 8.75 10.36
C PRO A 232 11.67 8.83 11.87
N SER A 233 12.59 9.69 12.28
CA SER A 233 12.81 10.02 13.68
C SER A 233 11.55 10.60 14.29
N GLN A 234 11.06 10.00 15.37
CA GLN A 234 9.82 10.39 16.04
C GLN A 234 9.72 9.76 17.42
N THR A 235 8.82 10.31 18.24
CA THR A 235 8.37 9.67 19.48
C THR A 235 7.01 9.04 19.26
N ILE A 236 6.88 7.76 19.57
CA ILE A 236 5.64 7.00 19.55
C ILE A 236 5.19 6.83 20.99
N ALA A 237 3.97 7.29 21.30
CA ALA A 237 3.44 7.32 22.65
C ALA A 237 3.24 5.93 23.23
N GLY A 238 3.57 5.77 24.51
CA GLY A 238 3.27 4.57 25.28
C GLY A 238 1.77 4.24 25.29
N GLY A 239 1.43 2.99 25.50
CA GLY A 239 0.05 2.49 25.43
C GLY A 239 -0.52 2.39 24.01
N THR A 240 0.19 2.87 22.98
CA THR A 240 -0.23 2.71 21.58
C THR A 240 0.34 1.43 20.96
N GLN A 241 -0.34 0.90 19.97
CA GLN A 241 0.12 -0.26 19.22
C GLN A 241 1.31 0.13 18.33
N VAL A 242 2.51 -0.26 18.71
CA VAL A 242 3.74 0.10 18.01
C VAL A 242 4.16 -0.97 17.02
N LEU A 243 4.23 -2.23 17.46
CA LEU A 243 4.66 -3.35 16.62
C LEU A 243 3.52 -4.33 16.44
N VAL A 244 3.33 -4.81 15.23
CA VAL A 244 2.39 -5.88 14.89
C VAL A 244 3.14 -6.98 14.18
N MET A 245 2.96 -8.21 14.63
CA MET A 245 3.63 -9.38 14.06
C MET A 245 2.68 -10.55 13.91
N THR A 246 2.82 -11.31 12.84
CA THR A 246 2.08 -12.57 12.65
C THR A 246 3.02 -13.73 12.94
N VAL A 247 2.68 -14.56 13.91
CA VAL A 247 3.41 -15.75 14.33
C VAL A 247 2.51 -16.96 14.15
N GLY A 248 2.85 -17.84 13.19
CA GLY A 248 1.94 -18.91 12.77
C GLY A 248 0.69 -18.32 12.09
N ASP A 249 -0.46 -18.66 12.64
CA ASP A 249 -1.80 -18.20 12.22
C ASP A 249 -2.34 -17.03 13.05
N LYS A 250 -1.58 -16.56 14.04
CA LYS A 250 -2.00 -15.53 14.99
C LYS A 250 -1.25 -14.23 14.80
N THR A 251 -1.93 -13.13 15.01
CA THR A 251 -1.37 -11.79 14.97
C THR A 251 -1.30 -11.23 16.39
N TYR A 252 -0.15 -10.64 16.72
CA TYR A 252 0.10 -10.04 18.03
C TYR A 252 0.46 -8.56 17.86
N ALA A 253 -0.04 -7.72 18.75
CA ALA A 253 0.32 -6.33 18.87
C ALA A 253 1.11 -6.10 20.15
N PHE A 254 2.17 -5.30 20.04
CA PHE A 254 2.95 -4.82 21.16
C PHE A 254 2.62 -3.35 21.47
N LYS A 255 2.24 -3.07 22.70
CA LYS A 255 1.96 -1.76 23.27
C LYS A 255 2.95 -1.48 24.38
N PRO A 256 4.01 -0.69 24.16
CA PRO A 256 4.98 -0.35 25.22
C PRO A 256 4.29 0.47 26.31
N ALA A 257 4.69 0.27 27.57
CA ALA A 257 4.16 1.07 28.69
C ALA A 257 4.61 2.54 28.62
N ASN A 258 5.81 2.79 28.08
CA ASN A 258 6.41 4.12 27.94
C ASN A 258 6.59 4.49 26.49
N ASP A 259 6.83 5.80 26.25
CA ASP A 259 7.13 6.33 24.92
C ASP A 259 8.38 5.66 24.33
N ILE A 260 8.34 5.37 23.02
CA ILE A 260 9.50 4.93 22.25
C ILE A 260 9.99 6.09 21.40
N THR A 261 11.25 6.49 21.58
CA THR A 261 11.88 7.52 20.75
C THR A 261 12.80 6.90 19.71
N LEU A 262 12.45 7.08 18.45
CA LEU A 262 13.25 6.71 17.29
C LEU A 262 14.13 7.90 16.90
N THR A 263 15.44 7.76 16.96
CA THR A 263 16.38 8.84 16.67
C THR A 263 17.02 8.66 15.28
N ALA A 264 17.22 9.75 14.54
CA ALA A 264 17.91 9.74 13.26
C ALA A 264 19.32 9.20 13.38
N GLY A 265 19.78 8.43 12.39
CA GLY A 265 21.11 7.82 12.35
C GLY A 265 21.30 6.73 13.41
N SER A 266 20.24 6.24 14.04
CA SER A 266 20.29 5.22 15.07
C SER A 266 19.58 3.95 14.65
N VAL A 267 20.00 2.82 15.21
CA VAL A 267 19.28 1.56 15.13
C VAL A 267 18.61 1.23 16.42
N ASN A 268 17.35 0.92 16.31
CA ASN A 268 16.51 0.51 17.42
C ASN A 268 16.26 -0.99 17.28
N LYS A 269 16.89 -1.80 18.14
CA LYS A 269 16.69 -3.25 18.13
C LYS A 269 15.55 -3.62 19.07
N ILE A 270 14.62 -4.40 18.56
CA ILE A 270 13.54 -5.03 19.32
C ILE A 270 13.77 -6.54 19.25
N ASN A 271 14.01 -7.18 20.40
CA ASN A 271 14.14 -8.62 20.49
C ASN A 271 12.78 -9.23 20.82
N VAL A 272 12.41 -10.24 20.05
CA VAL A 272 11.18 -11.00 20.24
C VAL A 272 11.54 -12.46 20.48
N LYS A 273 11.18 -12.99 21.64
CA LYS A 273 11.31 -14.40 21.95
C LYS A 273 9.96 -15.09 21.78
N ILE A 274 9.92 -16.12 20.95
CA ILE A 274 8.72 -16.94 20.77
C ILE A 274 8.86 -18.18 21.63
N ALA A 275 8.10 -18.22 22.73
CA ALA A 275 8.06 -19.38 23.60
C ALA A 275 7.24 -20.50 22.95
N GLY A 276 7.53 -21.77 23.33
CA GLY A 276 6.97 -22.97 22.66
C GLY A 276 5.45 -23.17 22.70
N THR A 277 4.69 -22.21 23.22
CA THR A 277 3.22 -22.18 23.30
C THR A 277 2.61 -20.94 22.65
N SER A 278 3.34 -20.24 21.79
CA SER A 278 2.80 -19.22 20.91
C SER A 278 2.56 -17.80 21.46
N THR A 279 2.98 -17.44 22.65
CA THR A 279 2.95 -16.04 23.09
C THR A 279 4.35 -15.44 23.00
N PRO A 280 4.61 -14.39 22.20
CA PRO A 280 5.92 -13.77 22.11
C PRO A 280 6.26 -12.96 23.38
N GLU A 281 7.52 -13.00 23.79
CA GLU A 281 8.08 -12.09 24.79
C GLU A 281 8.94 -11.05 24.08
N ILE A 282 8.75 -9.78 24.35
CA ILE A 282 9.44 -8.68 23.64
C ILE A 282 10.33 -7.92 24.61
N THR A 283 11.60 -7.76 24.23
CA THR A 283 12.57 -6.88 24.90
C THR A 283 13.24 -5.99 23.87
N THR A 284 13.85 -4.89 24.31
CA THR A 284 14.59 -3.98 23.42
C THR A 284 16.05 -3.92 23.81
N GLU A 285 16.94 -3.92 22.83
CA GLU A 285 18.38 -3.79 23.00
C GLU A 285 18.96 -2.86 21.92
N ASN A 286 20.12 -2.28 22.21
CA ASN A 286 20.83 -1.37 21.32
C ASN A 286 21.94 -2.08 20.56
N ILE A 287 22.12 -1.74 19.28
CA ILE A 287 23.19 -2.25 18.43
C ILE A 287 24.06 -1.10 17.94
N LYS A 288 25.38 -1.29 17.99
CA LYS A 288 26.37 -0.37 17.41
C LYS A 288 26.50 -0.62 15.92
N PHE A 289 26.68 0.46 15.17
CA PHE A 289 26.98 0.43 13.75
C PHE A 289 28.41 0.83 13.49
N SER A 290 29.04 0.15 12.54
CA SER A 290 30.30 0.56 11.96
C SER A 290 30.23 0.41 10.45
N GLY A 291 30.37 1.48 9.70
CA GLY A 291 30.42 1.48 8.25
C GLY A 291 31.47 2.47 7.75
N ILE A 292 32.16 2.13 6.64
CA ILE A 292 33.35 2.85 6.17
C ILE A 292 33.03 4.06 5.26
N SER A 293 31.79 4.23 4.79
CA SER A 293 31.47 5.28 3.82
C SER A 293 30.31 6.19 4.18
N VAL A 294 29.68 5.91 5.29
CA VAL A 294 28.63 6.73 5.90
C VAL A 294 29.07 6.94 7.34
N ASN A 295 28.99 8.16 7.86
CA ASN A 295 29.33 8.41 9.26
C ASN A 295 28.53 7.43 10.13
N ASP A 296 29.20 6.90 11.15
CA ASP A 296 28.64 5.86 11.99
C ASP A 296 27.25 6.21 12.52
N TRP A 297 26.33 5.27 12.43
CA TRP A 297 25.08 5.35 13.12
C TRP A 297 25.32 5.38 14.62
N THR A 298 24.86 6.42 15.30
CA THR A 298 25.03 6.54 16.75
C THR A 298 24.07 5.59 17.48
N VAL A 299 24.52 5.05 18.59
CA VAL A 299 23.71 4.19 19.47
C VAL A 299 22.96 5.08 20.46
N ASN A 300 21.64 5.02 20.47
CA ASN A 300 20.83 5.56 21.54
C ASN A 300 20.24 4.42 22.38
N ASP A 301 20.39 4.52 23.68
CA ASP A 301 19.79 3.59 24.62
C ASP A 301 18.28 3.85 24.70
N ILE A 302 17.48 3.03 24.00
CA ILE A 302 16.05 2.97 24.21
C ILE A 302 15.79 1.80 25.14
N VAL A 303 15.48 2.12 26.38
CA VAL A 303 15.02 1.12 27.34
C VAL A 303 13.49 1.09 27.25
N VAL A 304 12.93 0.08 26.63
CA VAL A 304 11.49 -0.21 26.72
C VAL A 304 11.34 -1.27 27.81
N ASN A 305 11.04 -0.81 29.00
CA ASN A 305 10.65 -1.68 30.09
C ASN A 305 9.12 -1.78 30.07
N ASP A 306 8.65 -2.99 30.08
CA ASP A 306 7.26 -3.38 30.25
C ASP A 306 6.31 -2.86 29.15
N GLY A 307 5.56 -3.76 28.57
CA GLY A 307 4.52 -3.49 27.60
C GLY A 307 3.53 -4.64 27.58
N GLU A 308 2.34 -4.36 27.05
CA GLU A 308 1.33 -5.39 26.86
C GLU A 308 1.49 -6.01 25.47
N ILE A 309 1.41 -7.33 25.42
CA ILE A 309 1.25 -8.07 24.17
C ILE A 309 -0.17 -8.59 24.16
N GLU A 310 -0.93 -8.19 23.14
CA GLU A 310 -2.28 -8.66 22.94
C GLU A 310 -2.41 -9.43 21.63
N GLU A 311 -3.20 -10.49 21.62
CA GLU A 311 -3.60 -11.14 20.36
C GLU A 311 -4.58 -10.21 19.64
N VAL A 312 -4.23 -9.79 18.42
CA VAL A 312 -5.09 -8.99 17.56
C VAL A 312 -6.04 -9.93 16.87
N VAL A 313 -7.24 -10.02 17.39
CA VAL A 313 -8.33 -10.65 16.66
C VAL A 313 -8.77 -9.66 15.59
N PRO A 314 -8.59 -9.96 14.29
CA PRO A 314 -9.04 -9.07 13.23
C PRO A 314 -10.52 -8.75 13.43
N ALA A 315 -10.89 -7.48 13.23
CA ALA A 315 -12.31 -7.13 13.24
C ALA A 315 -13.10 -8.03 12.29
N PRO A 316 -14.32 -8.44 12.65
CA PRO A 316 -15.15 -9.20 11.75
C PRO A 316 -15.33 -8.47 10.42
N ILE A 317 -15.22 -9.17 9.30
CA ILE A 317 -15.45 -8.59 7.99
C ILE A 317 -16.95 -8.28 7.86
N GLU A 318 -17.26 -7.01 7.61
CA GLU A 318 -18.62 -6.57 7.31
C GLU A 318 -18.80 -6.51 5.78
N LEU A 319 -19.53 -7.44 5.21
CA LEU A 319 -19.83 -7.47 3.78
C LEU A 319 -21.04 -6.58 3.43
N ILE A 320 -21.95 -6.38 4.37
CA ILE A 320 -22.96 -5.31 4.36
C ILE A 320 -22.86 -4.64 5.72
N SER A 321 -22.35 -3.42 5.75
CA SER A 321 -22.25 -2.63 6.97
C SER A 321 -23.63 -2.13 7.42
N ALA A 322 -23.73 -1.64 8.64
CA ALA A 322 -24.97 -1.01 9.10
C ALA A 322 -25.35 0.20 8.22
N ALA A 323 -24.37 0.96 7.71
CA ALA A 323 -24.62 2.07 6.81
C ALA A 323 -25.16 1.62 5.45
N ASP A 324 -24.60 0.55 4.86
CA ASP A 324 -25.07 -0.01 3.58
C ASP A 324 -26.48 -0.62 3.70
N GLY A 325 -26.79 -1.17 4.86
CA GLY A 325 -28.07 -1.82 5.12
C GLY A 325 -29.16 -0.90 5.65
N THR A 326 -28.84 0.40 5.84
CA THR A 326 -29.83 1.43 6.18
C THR A 326 -30.29 2.10 4.88
N PHE A 327 -31.58 2.01 4.61
CA PHE A 327 -32.17 2.53 3.38
C PHE A 327 -32.62 3.98 3.57
N THR A 328 -32.49 4.76 2.51
CA THR A 328 -32.98 6.14 2.38
C THR A 328 -33.64 6.31 1.02
N ALA A 329 -34.32 7.43 0.83
CA ALA A 329 -34.86 7.78 -0.50
C ALA A 329 -33.74 7.85 -1.57
N GLU A 330 -32.55 8.32 -1.22
CA GLU A 330 -31.40 8.34 -2.11
C GLU A 330 -30.92 6.94 -2.47
N THR A 331 -30.87 6.01 -1.50
CA THR A 331 -30.55 4.59 -1.77
C THR A 331 -31.49 4.01 -2.80
N ALA A 332 -32.78 4.26 -2.68
CA ALA A 332 -33.79 3.75 -3.61
C ALA A 332 -33.62 4.33 -5.03
N LEU A 333 -33.26 5.61 -5.16
CA LEU A 333 -33.00 6.26 -6.44
C LEU A 333 -31.76 5.72 -7.16
N ASN A 334 -30.76 5.28 -6.40
CA ASN A 334 -29.49 4.75 -6.91
C ASN A 334 -29.53 3.24 -7.19
N ILE A 335 -30.67 2.57 -6.97
CA ILE A 335 -30.83 1.15 -7.32
C ILE A 335 -30.79 0.97 -8.83
N VAL A 336 -29.81 0.20 -9.28
CA VAL A 336 -29.66 -0.11 -10.70
C VAL A 336 -30.63 -1.21 -11.09
N THR A 337 -31.42 -0.94 -12.12
CA THR A 337 -32.32 -1.94 -12.73
C THR A 337 -31.61 -2.60 -13.91
N GLY A 338 -31.29 -3.87 -13.82
CA GLY A 338 -30.63 -4.53 -14.93
C GLY A 338 -30.66 -6.04 -14.91
N PHE A 339 -30.76 -6.61 -16.10
CA PHE A 339 -30.68 -8.06 -16.32
C PHE A 339 -29.24 -8.51 -16.62
N GLN A 340 -28.31 -7.60 -16.92
CA GLN A 340 -26.99 -7.94 -17.47
C GLN A 340 -25.80 -7.62 -16.54
N GLY A 341 -25.99 -7.67 -15.26
CA GLY A 341 -24.92 -7.54 -14.28
C GLY A 341 -25.29 -6.60 -13.13
N CYS A 342 -25.12 -7.04 -11.89
CA CYS A 342 -25.24 -6.20 -10.72
C CYS A 342 -23.97 -5.38 -10.55
N VAL A 343 -24.12 -4.07 -10.36
CA VAL A 343 -23.04 -3.24 -9.82
C VAL A 343 -22.88 -3.51 -8.33
N VAL A 344 -21.73 -3.13 -7.77
CA VAL A 344 -21.50 -3.20 -6.33
C VAL A 344 -22.56 -2.34 -5.61
N GLY A 345 -23.13 -2.86 -4.53
CA GLY A 345 -24.21 -2.24 -3.78
C GLY A 345 -25.59 -2.81 -4.11
N TRP A 346 -26.63 -2.03 -3.85
CA TRP A 346 -28.01 -2.44 -4.03
C TRP A 346 -28.46 -2.37 -5.49
N ASN A 347 -29.15 -3.41 -5.93
CA ASN A 347 -29.65 -3.59 -7.27
C ASN A 347 -31.06 -4.20 -7.24
N THR A 348 -31.79 -4.11 -8.34
CA THR A 348 -32.99 -4.89 -8.54
C THR A 348 -32.86 -5.82 -9.73
N LEU A 349 -33.23 -7.07 -9.54
CA LEU A 349 -33.55 -7.94 -10.67
C LEU A 349 -35.01 -7.65 -11.04
N ASN A 350 -35.20 -6.87 -12.04
CA ASN A 350 -36.51 -6.54 -12.58
C ASN A 350 -36.52 -6.82 -14.08
N VAL A 351 -36.99 -7.99 -14.42
CA VAL A 351 -37.13 -8.40 -15.83
C VAL A 351 -38.60 -8.28 -16.22
N LYS A 352 -38.84 -7.53 -17.28
CA LYS A 352 -40.20 -7.42 -17.85
C LYS A 352 -40.69 -8.78 -18.32
N ASP A 353 -41.92 -9.08 -17.99
CA ASP A 353 -42.68 -10.16 -18.62
C ASP A 353 -43.72 -9.49 -19.58
N GLY A 354 -43.38 -9.48 -20.83
CA GLY A 354 -44.08 -8.62 -21.81
C GLY A 354 -43.79 -7.14 -21.53
N GLU A 355 -44.83 -6.35 -21.32
CA GLU A 355 -44.71 -4.92 -21.00
C GLU A 355 -44.69 -4.63 -19.47
N ASN A 356 -44.96 -5.62 -18.64
CA ASN A 356 -45.13 -5.44 -17.20
C ASN A 356 -43.83 -5.61 -16.45
N ASN A 357 -43.56 -4.70 -15.51
CA ASN A 357 -42.51 -4.85 -14.54
C ASN A 357 -42.90 -5.92 -13.51
N LEU A 358 -42.00 -6.87 -13.21
CA LEU A 358 -42.25 -7.93 -12.24
C LEU A 358 -41.89 -7.53 -10.80
N ALA A 359 -41.07 -6.50 -10.63
CA ALA A 359 -40.78 -5.91 -9.33
C ALA A 359 -40.67 -4.40 -9.45
N THR A 360 -41.16 -3.69 -8.45
CA THR A 360 -40.94 -2.25 -8.25
C THR A 360 -40.33 -2.07 -6.87
N ILE A 361 -39.27 -1.29 -6.81
CA ILE A 361 -38.53 -1.02 -5.57
C ILE A 361 -38.52 0.46 -5.32
N GLY A 362 -38.81 0.85 -4.07
CA GLY A 362 -38.82 2.23 -3.64
C GLY A 362 -38.55 2.32 -2.14
N TYR A 363 -38.25 3.49 -1.66
CA TYR A 363 -38.19 3.79 -0.23
C TYR A 363 -39.56 4.24 0.28
N ASP A 364 -40.04 3.64 1.36
CA ASP A 364 -41.26 4.04 2.04
C ASP A 364 -40.91 4.84 3.30
N GLU A 365 -41.19 6.14 3.28
CA GLU A 365 -40.86 7.05 4.39
C GLU A 365 -41.64 6.73 5.68
N THR A 366 -42.83 6.16 5.56
CA THR A 366 -43.64 5.81 6.71
C THR A 366 -43.08 4.58 7.43
N GLU A 367 -42.61 3.63 6.67
CA GLU A 367 -42.02 2.39 7.16
C GLU A 367 -40.53 2.52 7.48
N ASP A 368 -39.89 3.61 7.02
CA ASP A 368 -38.43 3.78 7.07
C ASP A 368 -37.73 2.51 6.56
N ALA A 369 -38.09 2.08 5.35
CA ALA A 369 -37.70 0.80 4.80
C ALA A 369 -37.72 0.78 3.27
N MET A 370 -36.95 -0.16 2.71
CA MET A 370 -37.06 -0.49 1.29
C MET A 370 -38.35 -1.28 1.07
N LYS A 371 -39.24 -0.71 0.25
CA LYS A 371 -40.48 -1.34 -0.22
C LYS A 371 -40.21 -2.09 -1.50
N VAL A 372 -40.59 -3.34 -1.56
CA VAL A 372 -40.45 -4.21 -2.73
C VAL A 372 -41.84 -4.77 -3.10
N ASP A 373 -42.39 -4.24 -4.17
CA ASP A 373 -43.65 -4.71 -4.76
C ASP A 373 -43.32 -5.73 -5.85
N ILE A 374 -43.79 -6.96 -5.68
CA ILE A 374 -43.59 -8.07 -6.61
C ILE A 374 -44.93 -8.45 -7.26
N ALA A 375 -44.97 -8.42 -8.59
CA ALA A 375 -46.09 -8.87 -9.38
C ALA A 375 -46.25 -10.42 -9.33
N ALA A 376 -47.46 -10.91 -9.53
CA ALA A 376 -47.70 -12.32 -9.72
C ALA A 376 -47.02 -12.83 -11.01
N GLY A 377 -46.66 -14.11 -11.03
CA GLY A 377 -46.00 -14.74 -12.20
C GLY A 377 -44.49 -14.53 -12.28
N GLY A 378 -43.88 -15.05 -13.33
CA GLY A 378 -42.45 -14.97 -13.58
C GLY A 378 -41.56 -15.80 -12.62
N ALA A 379 -40.33 -16.05 -12.99
CA ALA A 379 -39.39 -16.78 -12.14
C ALA A 379 -38.79 -15.85 -11.06
N TRP A 380 -38.39 -16.40 -9.92
CA TRP A 380 -37.82 -15.66 -8.79
C TRP A 380 -36.61 -14.76 -9.20
N TYR A 381 -35.79 -15.26 -10.11
CA TYR A 381 -34.60 -14.51 -10.60
C TYR A 381 -34.95 -13.34 -11.51
N LYS A 382 -36.20 -13.14 -11.86
CA LYS A 382 -36.70 -11.99 -12.62
C LYS A 382 -37.23 -10.89 -11.72
N LYS A 383 -37.29 -11.10 -10.40
CA LYS A 383 -37.92 -10.21 -9.45
C LYS A 383 -37.30 -10.34 -8.07
N ALA A 384 -36.28 -9.56 -7.78
CA ALA A 384 -35.62 -9.61 -6.48
C ALA A 384 -34.91 -8.27 -6.16
N LEU A 385 -34.88 -7.93 -4.90
CA LEU A 385 -33.91 -7.00 -4.36
C LEU A 385 -32.61 -7.76 -4.16
N VAL A 386 -31.49 -7.22 -4.63
CA VAL A 386 -30.18 -7.86 -4.51
C VAL A 386 -29.12 -6.87 -4.04
N TYR A 387 -28.18 -7.38 -3.27
CA TYR A 387 -26.95 -6.68 -2.92
C TYR A 387 -25.76 -7.44 -3.46
N ARG A 388 -24.85 -6.73 -4.15
CA ARG A 388 -23.59 -7.29 -4.61
C ARG A 388 -22.44 -6.70 -3.81
N THR A 389 -21.59 -7.55 -3.24
CA THR A 389 -20.35 -7.11 -2.59
C THR A 389 -19.29 -6.71 -3.63
N PRO A 390 -18.28 -5.92 -3.25
CA PRO A 390 -17.09 -5.73 -4.08
C PRO A 390 -16.42 -7.06 -4.46
N ASP A 391 -15.64 -7.03 -5.53
CA ASP A 391 -14.81 -8.16 -5.94
C ASP A 391 -13.78 -8.47 -4.86
N ASN A 392 -13.49 -9.75 -4.65
CA ASN A 392 -12.61 -10.24 -3.60
C ASN A 392 -13.01 -9.81 -2.17
N ALA A 393 -14.25 -9.38 -1.97
CA ALA A 393 -14.76 -9.07 -0.63
C ALA A 393 -15.10 -10.36 0.11
N GLY A 394 -14.68 -10.38 1.37
CA GLY A 394 -14.91 -11.51 2.25
C GLY A 394 -13.77 -12.52 2.29
N SER A 395 -13.88 -13.43 3.25
CA SER A 395 -13.01 -14.59 3.43
C SER A 395 -13.84 -15.87 3.38
N LEU A 396 -13.17 -17.01 3.15
CA LEU A 396 -13.80 -18.31 3.33
C LEU A 396 -14.06 -18.50 4.82
N GLY A 397 -15.32 -18.33 5.24
CA GLY A 397 -15.68 -18.38 6.64
C GLY A 397 -17.19 -18.39 6.86
N LYS A 398 -17.58 -18.28 8.11
CA LYS A 398 -18.98 -18.21 8.52
C LYS A 398 -19.42 -16.76 8.63
N TYR A 399 -20.60 -16.47 8.14
CA TYR A 399 -21.21 -15.14 8.16
C TYR A 399 -22.63 -15.22 8.71
N LYS A 400 -23.07 -14.12 9.30
CA LYS A 400 -24.42 -13.93 9.79
C LYS A 400 -25.06 -12.77 9.06
N LEU A 401 -26.09 -13.05 8.25
CA LEU A 401 -26.97 -12.07 7.65
C LEU A 401 -28.12 -11.81 8.60
N THR A 402 -28.31 -10.57 8.97
CA THR A 402 -29.46 -10.12 9.78
C THR A 402 -30.21 -9.04 9.04
N PHE A 403 -31.53 -9.03 9.16
CA PHE A 403 -32.39 -7.99 8.61
C PHE A 403 -33.74 -8.00 9.30
N LYS A 404 -34.48 -6.92 9.12
CA LYS A 404 -35.89 -6.86 9.52
C LYS A 404 -36.78 -6.89 8.28
N VAL A 405 -37.86 -7.61 8.37
CA VAL A 405 -38.84 -7.78 7.26
C VAL A 405 -40.27 -7.75 7.76
N LYS A 406 -41.13 -7.15 6.95
CA LYS A 406 -42.58 -7.18 7.07
C LYS A 406 -43.18 -7.53 5.71
N SER A 407 -44.17 -8.38 5.63
CA SER A 407 -44.80 -8.81 4.39
C SER A 407 -46.31 -8.60 4.49
N THR A 408 -46.92 -8.04 3.44
CA THR A 408 -48.33 -7.72 3.46
C THR A 408 -49.26 -8.94 3.51
N ASN A 409 -48.78 -10.08 3.02
CA ASN A 409 -49.56 -11.34 2.97
C ASN A 409 -48.94 -12.47 3.81
N ALA A 410 -48.00 -12.14 4.68
CA ALA A 410 -47.25 -13.08 5.51
C ALA A 410 -46.62 -14.26 4.68
N LYS A 411 -46.12 -13.95 3.49
CA LYS A 411 -45.49 -14.91 2.59
C LYS A 411 -44.05 -15.18 2.94
N ASP A 412 -43.56 -16.32 2.51
CA ASP A 412 -42.15 -16.66 2.62
C ASP A 412 -41.29 -15.78 1.70
N ILE A 413 -40.25 -15.19 2.31
CA ILE A 413 -39.20 -14.54 1.58
C ILE A 413 -38.03 -15.50 1.43
N MET A 414 -37.54 -15.64 0.23
CA MET A 414 -36.40 -16.49 -0.11
C MET A 414 -35.13 -15.68 -0.14
N VAL A 415 -34.17 -16.02 0.72
CA VAL A 415 -32.82 -15.46 0.70
C VAL A 415 -31.89 -16.44 0.00
N ARG A 416 -31.14 -15.93 -0.99
CA ARG A 416 -30.10 -16.69 -1.68
C ARG A 416 -28.79 -15.93 -1.61
N VAL A 417 -27.70 -16.65 -1.42
CA VAL A 417 -26.34 -16.11 -1.43
C VAL A 417 -25.55 -16.87 -2.48
N MET A 418 -25.13 -16.16 -3.51
CA MET A 418 -24.57 -16.75 -4.71
C MET A 418 -23.25 -16.09 -5.06
N ARG A 419 -22.42 -16.78 -5.83
CA ARG A 419 -21.19 -16.25 -6.40
C ARG A 419 -21.52 -15.32 -7.57
N GLY A 420 -20.74 -14.23 -7.71
CA GLY A 420 -20.62 -13.48 -8.94
C GLY A 420 -21.72 -12.48 -9.26
N GLN A 421 -21.81 -12.16 -10.52
CA GLN A 421 -22.75 -11.19 -11.09
C GLN A 421 -24.09 -11.85 -11.45
N THR A 422 -25.13 -11.06 -11.66
CA THR A 422 -26.48 -11.54 -12.01
C THR A 422 -26.57 -12.49 -13.19
N LYS A 423 -25.66 -12.37 -14.15
CA LYS A 423 -25.58 -13.31 -15.27
C LYS A 423 -25.31 -14.73 -14.80
N ASP A 424 -24.51 -14.85 -13.77
CA ASP A 424 -24.12 -16.14 -13.18
C ASP A 424 -25.21 -16.69 -12.25
N ILE A 425 -26.04 -15.81 -11.63
CA ILE A 425 -27.21 -16.20 -10.84
C ILE A 425 -28.19 -17.05 -11.66
N LEU A 426 -28.29 -16.80 -12.96
CA LEU A 426 -29.21 -17.51 -13.84
C LEU A 426 -28.68 -18.85 -14.35
N THR A 427 -27.38 -19.02 -14.35
CA THR A 427 -26.69 -20.16 -14.98
C THR A 427 -25.85 -20.99 -14.02
N GLU A 428 -25.44 -20.41 -12.89
CA GLU A 428 -24.56 -21.08 -11.94
C GLU A 428 -25.29 -21.53 -10.67
N THR A 429 -25.07 -22.77 -10.33
CA THR A 429 -25.64 -23.46 -9.15
C THR A 429 -24.80 -23.26 -7.88
N VAL A 430 -23.79 -22.38 -7.92
CA VAL A 430 -22.95 -22.15 -6.74
C VAL A 430 -23.68 -21.28 -5.73
N ASN A 431 -24.01 -21.87 -4.63
CA ASN A 431 -24.81 -21.27 -3.58
C ASN A 431 -24.20 -21.56 -2.22
N PHE A 432 -24.04 -20.51 -1.42
CA PHE A 432 -23.45 -20.56 -0.09
C PHE A 432 -24.50 -20.64 1.04
N CYS A 433 -25.79 -20.63 0.73
CA CYS A 433 -26.82 -20.83 1.74
C CYS A 433 -27.07 -22.31 2.01
N THR A 434 -27.08 -22.66 3.26
CA THR A 434 -27.65 -23.96 3.71
C THR A 434 -29.18 -23.89 3.67
N GLY A 435 -29.78 -24.35 2.62
CA GLY A 435 -31.23 -24.31 2.45
C GLY A 435 -31.79 -25.64 1.93
N GLU A 436 -33.05 -25.90 2.19
CA GLU A 436 -33.72 -27.18 1.94
C GLU A 436 -34.10 -27.46 0.48
N ASN A 437 -33.82 -26.57 -0.46
CA ASN A 437 -34.24 -26.81 -1.84
C ASN A 437 -33.04 -26.82 -2.83
N SER A 438 -33.30 -27.41 -4.00
CA SER A 438 -32.33 -27.62 -5.07
C SER A 438 -31.67 -26.31 -5.64
N PHE A 439 -32.20 -25.16 -5.26
CA PHE A 439 -31.68 -23.85 -5.64
C PHE A 439 -31.01 -23.10 -4.47
N GLY A 440 -30.85 -23.81 -3.31
CA GLY A 440 -30.03 -23.35 -2.20
C GLY A 440 -30.47 -22.06 -1.50
N GLY A 441 -31.71 -21.65 -1.68
CA GLY A 441 -32.26 -20.52 -0.93
C GLY A 441 -32.81 -20.93 0.41
N GLN A 442 -32.68 -20.10 1.43
CA GLN A 442 -33.35 -20.31 2.70
C GLN A 442 -34.70 -19.60 2.71
N PRO A 443 -35.84 -20.33 2.86
CA PRO A 443 -37.15 -19.73 3.02
C PRO A 443 -37.30 -19.15 4.45
N LEU A 444 -37.73 -17.92 4.54
CA LEU A 444 -38.01 -17.21 5.78
C LEU A 444 -39.42 -16.68 5.75
N THR A 445 -40.26 -17.20 6.63
CA THR A 445 -41.66 -16.74 6.73
C THR A 445 -41.71 -15.41 7.50
N ALA A 446 -42.20 -14.37 6.85
CA ALA A 446 -42.56 -13.10 7.50
C ALA A 446 -44.03 -13.27 7.97
N LYS A 447 -44.20 -13.59 9.22
CA LYS A 447 -45.53 -13.95 9.77
C LYS A 447 -46.44 -12.76 10.08
N SER A 448 -45.90 -11.56 10.15
CA SER A 448 -46.63 -10.36 10.53
C SER A 448 -46.84 -9.42 9.38
N THR A 449 -48.07 -8.92 9.26
CA THR A 449 -48.43 -7.83 8.36
C THR A 449 -48.29 -6.46 9.02
N ASP A 450 -48.22 -6.42 10.36
CA ASP A 450 -48.30 -5.19 11.14
C ASP A 450 -46.98 -4.83 11.83
N ALA A 451 -46.07 -5.77 11.98
CA ALA A 451 -44.81 -5.57 12.69
C ALA A 451 -43.61 -6.20 11.94
N TYR A 452 -42.45 -5.56 12.08
CA TYR A 452 -41.22 -6.13 11.57
C TYR A 452 -40.74 -7.29 12.40
N GLU A 453 -40.36 -8.36 11.70
CA GLU A 453 -39.69 -9.51 12.29
C GLU A 453 -38.19 -9.47 11.98
N SER A 454 -37.39 -9.69 13.00
CA SER A 454 -35.93 -9.87 12.82
C SER A 454 -35.67 -11.29 12.28
N LYS A 455 -34.89 -11.35 11.21
CA LYS A 455 -34.48 -12.62 10.57
C LYS A 455 -32.98 -12.78 10.64
N VAL A 456 -32.54 -14.02 10.72
CA VAL A 456 -31.13 -14.42 10.75
C VAL A 456 -30.94 -15.55 9.74
N VAL A 457 -29.91 -15.36 8.88
CA VAL A 457 -29.43 -16.40 7.96
C VAL A 457 -27.96 -16.65 8.26
N ASN A 458 -27.62 -17.90 8.58
CA ASN A 458 -26.25 -18.32 8.73
C ASN A 458 -25.71 -18.76 7.36
N ILE A 459 -24.57 -18.22 6.98
CA ILE A 459 -23.93 -18.42 5.69
C ILE A 459 -22.53 -18.99 5.93
N ASP A 460 -22.17 -20.03 5.22
CA ASP A 460 -20.82 -20.62 5.27
C ASP A 460 -20.17 -20.51 3.89
N LEU A 461 -19.36 -19.47 3.71
CA LEU A 461 -18.67 -19.22 2.43
C LEU A 461 -17.55 -20.23 2.15
N SER A 462 -17.23 -21.11 3.10
CA SER A 462 -16.27 -22.20 2.86
C SER A 462 -16.90 -23.41 2.17
N LYS A 463 -18.23 -23.42 2.02
CA LYS A 463 -19.00 -24.54 1.47
C LYS A 463 -19.90 -24.10 0.33
N ILE A 464 -19.88 -24.89 -0.73
CA ILE A 464 -20.82 -24.77 -1.83
C ILE A 464 -21.93 -25.80 -1.60
N THR A 465 -23.14 -25.32 -1.35
CA THR A 465 -24.27 -26.18 -0.87
C THR A 465 -24.73 -27.25 -1.84
N ASN A 466 -24.48 -27.06 -3.13
CA ASN A 466 -24.90 -28.04 -4.16
C ASN A 466 -23.72 -28.91 -4.64
N ALA A 467 -22.54 -28.78 -4.03
CA ALA A 467 -21.39 -29.59 -4.36
C ALA A 467 -20.77 -30.15 -3.07
N THR A 468 -20.24 -31.36 -3.19
CA THR A 468 -19.42 -31.97 -2.13
C THR A 468 -18.03 -31.30 -2.04
N THR A 469 -17.80 -30.29 -2.84
CA THR A 469 -16.52 -29.59 -3.00
C THR A 469 -16.48 -28.38 -2.06
N ALA A 470 -15.38 -28.22 -1.35
CA ALA A 470 -15.13 -26.99 -0.59
C ALA A 470 -15.01 -25.78 -1.52
N ALA A 471 -15.51 -24.63 -1.08
CA ALA A 471 -15.29 -23.38 -1.80
C ALA A 471 -13.80 -22.97 -1.72
N THR A 472 -13.35 -22.24 -2.71
CA THR A 472 -12.00 -21.69 -2.80
C THR A 472 -12.04 -20.17 -2.83
N ALA A 473 -10.91 -19.51 -2.61
CA ALA A 473 -10.81 -18.05 -2.73
C ALA A 473 -11.21 -17.55 -4.13
N ALA A 474 -11.01 -18.38 -5.18
CA ALA A 474 -11.44 -18.05 -6.54
C ALA A 474 -12.96 -17.96 -6.68
N ASP A 475 -13.73 -18.64 -5.85
CA ASP A 475 -15.18 -18.56 -5.84
C ASP A 475 -15.70 -17.21 -5.29
N LEU A 476 -14.87 -16.47 -4.56
CA LEU A 476 -15.16 -15.14 -4.04
C LEU A 476 -14.56 -14.00 -4.90
N ALA A 477 -13.79 -14.34 -5.94
CA ALA A 477 -13.06 -13.36 -6.76
C ALA A 477 -13.97 -12.32 -7.40
N THR A 478 -15.19 -12.67 -7.77
CA THR A 478 -16.20 -11.78 -8.37
C THR A 478 -17.21 -11.25 -7.34
N GLY A 479 -16.90 -11.36 -6.05
CA GLY A 479 -17.81 -11.04 -4.95
C GLY A 479 -18.94 -12.05 -4.78
N ILE A 480 -19.83 -11.74 -3.85
CA ILE A 480 -21.07 -12.51 -3.64
C ILE A 480 -22.28 -11.64 -3.88
N THR A 481 -23.39 -12.26 -4.26
CA THR A 481 -24.68 -11.60 -4.45
C THR A 481 -25.70 -12.20 -3.49
N ILE A 482 -26.35 -11.34 -2.70
CA ILE A 482 -27.42 -11.71 -1.78
C ILE A 482 -28.73 -11.26 -2.40
N SER A 483 -29.67 -12.19 -2.56
CA SER A 483 -30.96 -11.94 -3.21
C SER A 483 -32.09 -12.18 -2.22
N PHE A 484 -33.02 -11.22 -2.19
CA PHE A 484 -34.27 -11.28 -1.45
C PHE A 484 -35.43 -11.37 -2.47
N SER A 485 -36.14 -12.46 -2.50
CA SER A 485 -37.24 -12.69 -3.44
C SER A 485 -38.39 -13.43 -2.77
N THR A 486 -39.50 -13.64 -3.47
CA THR A 486 -40.56 -14.49 -2.97
C THR A 486 -40.26 -15.98 -3.19
N LYS A 487 -40.78 -16.84 -2.31
CA LYS A 487 -40.66 -18.31 -2.45
C LYS A 487 -41.52 -18.85 -3.61
N THR A 488 -42.68 -18.29 -3.78
CA THR A 488 -43.65 -18.72 -4.83
C THR A 488 -43.80 -17.62 -5.87
N VAL A 489 -44.10 -18.03 -7.08
CA VAL A 489 -44.26 -17.13 -8.25
C VAL A 489 -45.72 -16.80 -8.54
N THR A 490 -46.67 -17.37 -7.81
CA THR A 490 -48.08 -17.33 -8.16
C THR A 490 -48.80 -16.08 -7.70
N ASP A 491 -48.35 -15.44 -6.62
CA ASP A 491 -49.07 -14.34 -5.99
C ASP A 491 -48.25 -13.05 -6.05
N ALA A 492 -48.94 -11.92 -6.18
CA ALA A 492 -48.37 -10.62 -5.92
C ALA A 492 -48.06 -10.45 -4.43
N GLU A 493 -46.98 -9.77 -4.10
CA GLU A 493 -46.55 -9.56 -2.74
C GLU A 493 -45.86 -8.21 -2.57
N THR A 494 -46.13 -7.55 -1.47
CA THR A 494 -45.34 -6.40 -1.02
C THR A 494 -44.65 -6.78 0.25
N TYR A 495 -43.34 -6.59 0.30
CA TYR A 495 -42.57 -6.68 1.52
C TYR A 495 -41.73 -5.46 1.76
N TYR A 496 -41.44 -5.22 3.01
CA TYR A 496 -40.55 -4.14 3.47
C TYR A 496 -39.36 -4.77 4.14
N ILE A 497 -38.17 -4.27 3.80
CA ILE A 497 -36.91 -4.76 4.35
C ILE A 497 -36.06 -3.59 4.85
N LYS A 498 -35.43 -3.76 6.01
CA LYS A 498 -34.52 -2.77 6.59
C LYS A 498 -33.49 -3.40 7.54
N ASP A 499 -32.53 -2.58 7.98
CA ASP A 499 -31.47 -2.97 8.92
C ASP A 499 -30.71 -4.22 8.44
N VAL A 500 -30.39 -4.27 7.15
CA VAL A 500 -29.66 -5.41 6.57
C VAL A 500 -28.21 -5.34 6.96
N LYS A 501 -27.66 -6.41 7.52
CA LYS A 501 -26.26 -6.50 7.91
C LYS A 501 -25.71 -7.90 7.63
N LEU A 502 -24.53 -8.00 7.02
CA LEU A 502 -23.83 -9.25 6.78
C LEU A 502 -22.42 -9.18 7.35
N VAL A 503 -22.17 -9.94 8.42
CA VAL A 503 -20.94 -9.86 9.21
C VAL A 503 -20.33 -11.24 9.38
N GLU A 504 -19.02 -11.31 9.29
CA GLU A 504 -18.25 -12.51 9.61
C GLU A 504 -18.42 -12.91 11.08
N VAL A 505 -18.59 -14.21 11.32
CA VAL A 505 -18.61 -14.79 12.67
C VAL A 505 -17.23 -15.36 12.95
N LYS A 506 -16.48 -14.70 13.82
CA LYS A 506 -15.22 -15.24 14.35
C LYS A 506 -15.54 -16.28 15.42
N GLU A 507 -14.93 -17.45 15.31
CA GLU A 507 -15.00 -18.51 16.32
C GLU A 507 -13.95 -18.33 17.40
#